data_0e0f7ea1c1052d1356c3d94a76a4db7f
#
_entry.id   0e0f7ea1c1052d1356c3d94a76a4db7f
#
_cell.length_a   1.000
_cell.length_b   1.000
_cell.length_c   1.000
_cell.angle_alpha   90.00
_cell.angle_beta   90.00
_cell.angle_gamma   90.00
#
_symmetry.space_group_name_H-M   'P 1'
#
loop_
_entity.id
_entity.type
_entity.pdbx_description
1 polymer ?
#
loop_
_entity_poly.entity_id
_entity_poly.type
_entity_poly.pdbx_seq_one_letter_code
_entity_poly.pdbx_strand_id
1 'polypeptide(L)'
;MLYASAMYFDKPLFTDYFGDVNALYDAVLDGTWTYDKFGTYCRDVYTDVNGNGEADDGDIMGFRYEQWGIPNYMSMSTGLTYITRDEEGFPVLNIMSEDGVKWSETLYKLLYTDNMSIFSNKENDKATTFINKTSLFLPGQFVTAHELRDVDFEYGILPYPKLDESLDYMSGAGTANGNGVAIPVSIAPERLDMLCAVLEALCAESYRKVTPAWYDTALKIKYSAGLI
;
A
#
# COMPACT_ATOMS: atom_id res chain seq x y z
N MET A 1 -4.94 -2.50 -12.18
CA MET A 1 -5.20 -3.40 -11.04
C MET A 1 -3.93 -3.91 -10.34
N LEU A 2 -2.83 -4.20 -11.02
CA LEU A 2 -1.55 -4.66 -10.42
C LEU A 2 -0.94 -3.67 -9.41
N TYR A 3 -1.25 -2.43 -9.57
CA TYR A 3 -0.74 -1.32 -8.78
C TYR A 3 -1.70 -0.83 -7.70
N ALA A 4 -2.74 -1.61 -7.39
CA ALA A 4 -3.57 -1.31 -6.24
C ALA A 4 -2.74 -1.48 -4.95
N SER A 5 -2.93 -0.55 -4.02
CA SER A 5 -2.18 -0.51 -2.76
C SER A 5 -2.55 -1.69 -1.86
N ALA A 6 -1.55 -2.30 -1.24
CA ALA A 6 -1.69 -3.40 -0.30
C ALA A 6 -0.64 -3.29 0.80
N MET A 7 -1.00 -3.68 2.01
CA MET A 7 -0.12 -3.76 3.17
C MET A 7 0.25 -5.21 3.40
N TYR A 8 1.54 -5.54 3.31
CA TYR A 8 2.04 -6.86 3.66
C TYR A 8 2.47 -6.88 5.13
N PHE A 9 2.41 -8.05 5.77
CA PHE A 9 2.94 -8.22 7.12
C PHE A 9 3.58 -9.59 7.29
N ASP A 10 4.65 -9.64 8.09
CA ASP A 10 5.36 -10.86 8.45
C ASP A 10 4.56 -11.60 9.54
N LYS A 11 4.01 -12.79 9.22
CA LYS A 11 3.20 -13.59 10.16
C LYS A 11 4.01 -14.14 11.33
N PRO A 12 5.19 -14.75 11.12
CA PRO A 12 6.06 -15.16 12.22
C PRO A 12 6.40 -14.02 13.16
N LEU A 13 6.89 -12.89 12.63
CA LEU A 13 7.25 -11.74 13.44
C LEU A 13 6.04 -11.18 14.21
N PHE A 14 4.86 -11.10 13.56
CA PHE A 14 3.64 -10.71 14.25
C PHE A 14 3.28 -11.67 15.38
N THR A 15 3.41 -12.98 15.13
CA THR A 15 3.12 -14.01 16.16
C THR A 15 4.05 -13.89 17.36
N ASP A 16 5.33 -13.62 17.13
CA ASP A 16 6.33 -13.49 18.20
C ASP A 16 6.03 -12.33 19.16
N TYR A 17 5.52 -11.21 18.61
CA TYR A 17 5.23 -10.01 19.41
C TYR A 17 3.79 -9.92 19.93
N PHE A 18 2.82 -10.40 19.16
CA PHE A 18 1.38 -10.14 19.43
C PHE A 18 0.54 -11.43 19.55
N GLY A 19 1.10 -12.59 19.24
CA GLY A 19 0.41 -13.86 19.33
C GLY A 19 -0.39 -14.20 18.07
N ASP A 20 -1.73 -14.14 18.11
CA ASP A 20 -2.58 -14.61 17.04
C ASP A 20 -2.64 -13.66 15.83
N VAL A 21 -2.14 -14.12 14.68
CA VAL A 21 -2.21 -13.36 13.41
C VAL A 21 -3.64 -13.07 12.94
N ASN A 22 -4.63 -13.88 13.39
CA ASN A 22 -6.02 -13.64 13.02
C ASN A 22 -6.54 -12.29 13.56
N ALA A 23 -5.94 -11.77 14.62
CA ALA A 23 -6.31 -10.46 15.17
C ALA A 23 -6.22 -9.32 14.12
N LEU A 24 -5.29 -9.41 13.15
CA LEU A 24 -5.21 -8.46 12.05
C LEU A 24 -6.35 -8.63 11.03
N TYR A 25 -6.65 -9.87 10.67
CA TYR A 25 -7.75 -10.16 9.75
C TYR A 25 -9.11 -9.83 10.36
N ASP A 26 -9.31 -10.14 11.64
CA ASP A 26 -10.51 -9.78 12.38
C ASP A 26 -10.69 -8.25 12.46
N ALA A 27 -9.61 -7.51 12.72
CA ALA A 27 -9.65 -6.06 12.70
C ALA A 27 -10.06 -5.48 11.33
N VAL A 28 -9.67 -6.12 10.22
CA VAL A 28 -10.12 -5.73 8.89
C VAL A 28 -11.60 -6.05 8.70
N LEU A 29 -12.04 -7.26 9.07
CA LEU A 29 -13.43 -7.70 8.90
C LEU A 29 -14.40 -6.89 9.77
N ASP A 30 -13.99 -6.55 11.00
CA ASP A 30 -14.75 -5.73 11.93
C ASP A 30 -14.70 -4.21 11.59
N GLY A 31 -13.91 -3.83 10.60
CA GLY A 31 -13.75 -2.44 10.20
C GLY A 31 -12.94 -1.57 11.16
N THR A 32 -12.21 -2.18 12.10
CA THR A 32 -11.39 -1.47 13.11
C THR A 32 -9.90 -1.34 12.73
N TRP A 33 -9.51 -1.80 11.54
CA TRP A 33 -8.16 -1.64 11.02
C TRP A 33 -7.92 -0.20 10.56
N THR A 34 -7.43 0.63 11.49
CA THR A 34 -7.18 2.07 11.31
C THR A 34 -5.69 2.39 11.43
N TYR A 35 -5.29 3.62 11.03
CA TYR A 35 -3.93 4.11 11.22
C TYR A 35 -3.51 4.20 12.69
N ASP A 36 -4.44 4.43 13.61
CA ASP A 36 -4.13 4.39 15.04
C ASP A 36 -3.78 2.98 15.51
N LYS A 37 -4.53 1.97 15.05
CA LYS A 37 -4.23 0.56 15.35
C LYS A 37 -2.93 0.11 14.68
N PHE A 38 -2.71 0.47 13.43
CA PHE A 38 -1.45 0.24 12.70
C PHE A 38 -0.26 0.86 13.45
N GLY A 39 -0.37 2.13 13.86
CA GLY A 39 0.67 2.81 14.63
C GLY A 39 0.96 2.14 15.98
N THR A 40 -0.07 1.59 16.64
CA THR A 40 0.14 0.83 17.87
C THR A 40 1.01 -0.40 17.64
N TYR A 41 0.73 -1.21 16.62
CA TYR A 41 1.57 -2.35 16.29
C TYR A 41 2.99 -1.93 15.87
N CYS A 42 3.11 -0.84 15.10
CA CYS A 42 4.42 -0.34 14.69
C CYS A 42 5.28 0.12 15.85
N ARG A 43 4.68 0.79 16.85
CA ARG A 43 5.38 1.22 18.06
C ARG A 43 5.79 0.03 18.93
N ASP A 44 4.86 -0.89 19.12
CA ASP A 44 5.01 -1.98 20.08
C ASP A 44 5.95 -3.10 19.57
N VAL A 45 6.21 -3.19 18.27
CA VAL A 45 7.20 -4.10 17.70
C VAL A 45 8.63 -3.54 17.73
N TYR A 46 8.81 -2.23 17.91
CA TYR A 46 10.14 -1.64 17.91
C TYR A 46 11.07 -2.32 18.91
N THR A 47 12.22 -2.74 18.43
CA THR A 47 13.26 -3.34 19.26
C THR A 47 14.63 -2.82 18.84
N ASP A 48 15.31 -2.15 19.76
CA ASP A 48 16.71 -1.75 19.64
C ASP A 48 17.58 -3.00 19.80
N VAL A 49 18.01 -3.59 18.68
CA VAL A 49 18.74 -4.86 18.67
C VAL A 49 20.19 -4.67 19.06
N ASN A 50 20.79 -3.55 18.72
CA ASN A 50 22.20 -3.27 19.00
C ASN A 50 22.41 -2.54 20.35
N GLY A 51 21.35 -2.07 21.01
CA GLY A 51 21.36 -1.43 22.32
C GLY A 51 21.98 -0.03 22.31
N ASN A 52 22.01 0.66 21.18
CA ASN A 52 22.61 1.98 21.07
C ASN A 52 21.68 3.13 21.47
N GLY A 53 20.37 2.86 21.65
CA GLY A 53 19.34 3.82 22.02
C GLY A 53 18.84 4.69 20.86
N GLU A 54 19.27 4.43 19.63
CA GLU A 54 18.84 5.12 18.42
C GLU A 54 18.12 4.15 17.49
N ALA A 55 17.12 4.62 16.76
CA ALA A 55 16.45 3.81 15.75
C ALA A 55 17.30 3.79 14.47
N ASP A 56 17.80 2.62 14.12
CA ASP A 56 18.71 2.46 12.97
C ASP A 56 18.41 1.21 12.11
N ASP A 57 19.25 0.98 11.10
CA ASP A 57 19.06 -0.08 10.12
C ASP A 57 19.15 -1.51 10.69
N GLY A 58 19.73 -1.69 11.86
CA GLY A 58 19.88 -2.98 12.54
C GLY A 58 18.67 -3.39 13.37
N ASP A 59 17.74 -2.47 13.61
CA ASP A 59 16.63 -2.66 14.53
C ASP A 59 15.40 -3.29 13.87
N ILE A 60 14.52 -3.87 14.71
CA ILE A 60 13.19 -4.31 14.27
C ILE A 60 12.25 -3.12 14.36
N MET A 61 11.59 -2.81 13.24
CA MET A 61 10.75 -1.64 13.07
C MET A 61 9.33 -2.02 12.67
N GLY A 62 8.36 -1.12 12.87
CA GLY A 62 7.02 -1.27 12.35
C GLY A 62 7.01 -1.34 10.82
N PHE A 63 7.58 -0.34 10.18
CA PHE A 63 7.71 -0.31 8.72
C PHE A 63 8.82 0.63 8.25
N ARG A 64 9.18 0.51 6.96
CA ARG A 64 10.05 1.47 6.30
C ARG A 64 9.30 2.28 5.27
N TYR A 65 9.69 3.54 5.11
CA TYR A 65 9.04 4.44 4.17
C TYR A 65 10.03 5.09 3.21
N GLU A 66 9.53 5.42 2.03
CA GLU A 66 10.24 6.13 0.97
C GLU A 66 9.58 7.48 0.73
N GLN A 67 10.37 8.48 0.34
CA GLN A 67 9.90 9.85 0.13
C GLN A 67 8.70 9.95 -0.84
N TRP A 68 8.66 9.11 -1.87
CA TRP A 68 7.69 9.21 -2.96
C TRP A 68 6.53 8.23 -2.87
N GLY A 69 6.73 7.09 -2.23
CA GLY A 69 5.77 5.98 -2.27
C GLY A 69 4.72 6.06 -1.18
N ILE A 70 5.15 6.01 0.05
CA ILE A 70 4.29 5.77 1.20
C ILE A 70 3.30 6.90 1.46
N PRO A 71 3.70 8.19 1.52
CA PRO A 71 2.72 9.24 1.74
C PRO A 71 1.58 9.24 0.71
N ASN A 72 1.91 8.92 -0.55
CA ASN A 72 0.91 8.87 -1.61
C ASN A 72 -0.02 7.65 -1.49
N TYR A 73 0.53 6.44 -1.22
CA TYR A 73 -0.29 5.23 -1.10
C TYR A 73 -1.15 5.25 0.15
N MET A 74 -0.58 5.68 1.27
CA MET A 74 -1.29 5.79 2.54
C MET A 74 -2.40 6.84 2.47
N SER A 75 -2.15 7.99 1.83
CA SER A 75 -3.16 9.03 1.70
C SER A 75 -4.39 8.60 0.89
N MET A 76 -4.22 7.68 -0.05
CA MET A 76 -5.33 7.18 -0.87
C MET A 76 -6.34 6.34 -0.08
N SER A 77 -5.95 5.79 1.07
CA SER A 77 -6.85 5.02 1.94
C SER A 77 -7.57 5.87 2.98
N THR A 78 -7.28 7.17 3.04
CA THR A 78 -7.88 8.10 4.02
C THR A 78 -9.23 8.66 3.60
N GLY A 79 -9.63 8.51 2.35
CA GLY A 79 -10.81 9.19 1.80
C GLY A 79 -10.59 10.67 1.47
N LEU A 80 -9.43 11.22 1.80
CA LEU A 80 -9.13 12.63 1.56
C LEU A 80 -9.04 12.94 0.07
N THR A 81 -9.88 13.85 -0.39
CA THR A 81 -9.80 14.43 -1.72
C THR A 81 -8.97 15.71 -1.64
N TYR A 82 -7.74 15.69 -2.15
CA TYR A 82 -6.83 16.85 -2.09
C TYR A 82 -7.32 18.06 -2.86
N ILE A 83 -8.03 17.85 -3.97
CA ILE A 83 -8.56 18.90 -4.83
C ILE A 83 -10.04 18.66 -5.03
N THR A 84 -10.86 19.61 -4.65
CA THR A 84 -12.30 19.67 -4.93
C THR A 84 -12.59 20.68 -6.03
N ARG A 85 -13.86 20.90 -6.35
CA ARG A 85 -14.30 21.96 -7.24
C ARG A 85 -15.28 22.86 -6.50
N ASP A 86 -15.17 24.17 -6.73
CA ASP A 86 -16.17 25.15 -6.26
C ASP A 86 -17.45 25.10 -7.11
N GLU A 87 -18.40 25.99 -6.80
CA GLU A 87 -19.69 26.07 -7.49
C GLU A 87 -19.55 26.45 -8.97
N GLU A 88 -18.49 27.19 -9.33
CA GLU A 88 -18.14 27.56 -10.69
C GLU A 88 -17.32 26.49 -11.43
N GLY A 89 -16.93 25.41 -10.74
CA GLY A 89 -16.16 24.29 -11.29
C GLY A 89 -14.66 24.47 -11.27
N PHE A 90 -14.13 25.51 -10.64
CA PHE A 90 -12.68 25.73 -10.49
C PHE A 90 -12.09 24.80 -9.42
N PRO A 91 -10.83 24.36 -9.59
CA PRO A 91 -10.17 23.51 -8.60
C PRO A 91 -9.87 24.29 -7.32
N VAL A 92 -10.23 23.70 -6.18
CA VAL A 92 -9.97 24.24 -4.83
C VAL A 92 -9.12 23.22 -4.06
N LEU A 93 -8.04 23.71 -3.44
CA LEU A 93 -7.18 22.89 -2.60
C LEU A 93 -7.87 22.56 -1.28
N ASN A 94 -8.05 21.26 -0.99
CA ASN A 94 -8.78 20.77 0.19
C ASN A 94 -7.87 20.17 1.28
N ILE A 95 -6.55 20.28 1.14
CA ILE A 95 -5.59 19.71 2.12
C ILE A 95 -5.70 20.36 3.51
N MET A 96 -6.20 21.59 3.56
CA MET A 96 -6.40 22.34 4.81
C MET A 96 -7.76 22.07 5.48
N SER A 97 -8.54 21.13 4.96
CA SER A 97 -9.76 20.65 5.63
C SER A 97 -9.42 19.95 6.95
N GLU A 98 -10.43 19.74 7.79
CA GLU A 98 -10.29 19.02 9.06
C GLU A 98 -9.68 17.62 8.83
N ASP A 99 -10.13 16.89 7.83
CA ASP A 99 -9.58 15.58 7.46
C ASP A 99 -8.13 15.67 6.96
N GLY A 100 -7.80 16.74 6.22
CA GLY A 100 -6.43 16.99 5.76
C GLY A 100 -5.48 17.27 6.92
N VAL A 101 -5.91 18.03 7.92
CA VAL A 101 -5.15 18.28 9.15
C VAL A 101 -4.99 16.98 9.94
N LYS A 102 -6.08 16.26 10.19
CA LYS A 102 -6.07 14.95 10.87
C LYS A 102 -5.10 13.97 10.20
N TRP A 103 -5.14 13.89 8.88
CA TRP A 103 -4.20 13.03 8.12
C TRP A 103 -2.75 13.48 8.28
N SER A 104 -2.48 14.78 8.20
CA SER A 104 -1.12 15.31 8.35
C SER A 104 -0.53 15.01 9.73
N GLU A 105 -1.33 15.15 10.78
CA GLU A 105 -0.94 14.80 12.16
C GLU A 105 -0.70 13.30 12.32
N THR A 106 -1.59 12.48 11.76
CA THR A 106 -1.45 11.02 11.76
C THR A 106 -0.17 10.59 11.05
N LEU A 107 0.08 11.14 9.86
CA LEU A 107 1.29 10.85 9.10
C LEU A 107 2.55 11.29 9.84
N TYR A 108 2.56 12.50 10.42
CA TYR A 108 3.67 12.98 11.22
C TYR A 108 3.98 12.04 12.38
N LYS A 109 2.95 11.59 13.09
CA LYS A 109 3.08 10.64 14.19
C LYS A 109 3.71 9.33 13.72
N LEU A 110 3.21 8.75 12.64
CA LEU A 110 3.71 7.49 12.09
C LEU A 110 5.18 7.56 11.62
N LEU A 111 5.59 8.71 11.08
CA LEU A 111 6.91 8.85 10.47
C LEU A 111 7.99 9.35 11.44
N TYR A 112 7.61 10.10 12.48
CA TYR A 112 8.57 10.86 13.28
C TYR A 112 8.45 10.69 14.79
N THR A 113 7.53 9.86 15.28
CA THR A 113 7.39 9.62 16.72
C THR A 113 7.49 8.14 17.06
N ASP A 114 7.88 7.86 18.29
CA ASP A 114 7.86 6.55 18.95
C ASP A 114 8.57 5.43 18.17
N ASN A 115 9.54 5.77 17.31
CA ASN A 115 10.32 4.82 16.50
C ASN A 115 9.45 3.83 15.69
N MET A 116 8.26 4.28 15.23
CA MET A 116 7.35 3.41 14.48
C MET A 116 7.86 3.05 13.10
N SER A 117 8.66 3.93 12.51
CA SER A 117 9.19 3.76 11.16
C SER A 117 10.55 4.41 10.98
N ILE A 118 11.26 3.99 9.94
CA ILE A 118 12.52 4.60 9.54
C ILE A 118 12.53 4.86 8.03
N PHE A 119 13.25 5.90 7.62
CA PHE A 119 13.41 6.23 6.21
C PHE A 119 14.27 5.19 5.49
N SER A 120 13.76 4.67 4.38
CA SER A 120 14.49 3.73 3.52
C SER A 120 15.63 4.43 2.79
N ASN A 121 16.74 3.74 2.66
CA ASN A 121 17.86 4.13 1.82
C ASN A 121 18.07 3.10 0.69
N LYS A 122 19.11 3.28 -0.13
CA LYS A 122 19.35 2.39 -1.28
C LYS A 122 19.78 0.97 -0.89
N GLU A 123 20.38 0.80 0.28
CA GLU A 123 20.90 -0.47 0.77
C GLU A 123 19.85 -1.21 1.60
N ASN A 124 19.02 -0.45 2.29
CA ASN A 124 17.95 -0.95 3.15
C ASN A 124 16.61 -0.37 2.69
N ASP A 125 16.17 -0.78 1.50
CA ASP A 125 14.83 -0.45 1.03
C ASP A 125 13.75 -1.27 1.79
N LYS A 126 12.51 -0.85 1.63
CA LYS A 126 11.38 -1.45 2.38
C LYS A 126 11.18 -2.94 2.10
N ALA A 127 11.45 -3.42 0.88
CA ALA A 127 11.33 -4.83 0.53
C ALA A 127 12.49 -5.64 1.12
N THR A 128 13.72 -5.16 1.00
CA THR A 128 14.91 -5.80 1.59
C THR A 128 14.78 -5.97 3.10
N THR A 129 14.32 -4.93 3.82
CA THR A 129 14.16 -5.01 5.28
C THR A 129 13.03 -5.94 5.70
N PHE A 130 11.95 -6.01 4.92
CA PHE A 130 10.90 -6.98 5.14
C PHE A 130 11.38 -8.41 4.91
N ILE A 131 12.10 -8.67 3.83
CA ILE A 131 12.72 -9.99 3.52
C ILE A 131 13.70 -10.40 4.63
N ASN A 132 14.46 -9.45 5.18
CA ASN A 132 15.41 -9.68 6.29
C ASN A 132 14.72 -9.76 7.67
N LYS A 133 13.39 -9.68 7.75
CA LYS A 133 12.62 -9.77 9.00
C LYS A 133 12.93 -8.65 10.01
N THR A 134 13.39 -7.50 9.52
CA THR A 134 13.63 -6.29 10.34
C THR A 134 12.51 -5.26 10.21
N SER A 135 11.42 -5.60 9.51
CA SER A 135 10.23 -4.77 9.36
C SER A 135 8.98 -5.62 9.45
N LEU A 136 8.06 -5.26 10.37
CA LEU A 136 6.81 -6.01 10.55
C LEU A 136 5.87 -5.85 9.37
N PHE A 137 5.75 -4.62 8.87
CA PHE A 137 4.88 -4.30 7.74
C PHE A 137 5.70 -3.83 6.54
N LEU A 138 5.20 -4.18 5.35
CA LEU A 138 5.70 -3.68 4.08
C LEU A 138 4.56 -2.96 3.34
N PRO A 139 4.53 -1.61 3.39
CA PRO A 139 3.63 -0.85 2.55
C PRO A 139 4.00 -1.02 1.07
N GLY A 140 3.06 -1.51 0.27
CA GLY A 140 3.33 -1.85 -1.11
C GLY A 140 2.09 -1.80 -2.00
N GLN A 141 2.16 -2.56 -3.06
CA GLN A 141 1.11 -2.77 -4.04
C GLN A 141 1.02 -4.27 -4.34
N PHE A 142 -0.04 -4.73 -5.00
CA PHE A 142 -0.12 -6.15 -5.35
C PHE A 142 1.06 -6.66 -6.18
N VAL A 143 1.70 -5.80 -6.98
CA VAL A 143 2.90 -6.16 -7.73
C VAL A 143 4.10 -6.49 -6.83
N THR A 144 4.16 -5.96 -5.63
CA THR A 144 5.22 -6.24 -4.64
C THR A 144 5.29 -7.73 -4.28
N ALA A 145 4.18 -8.47 -4.38
CA ALA A 145 4.18 -9.93 -4.17
C ALA A 145 5.18 -10.67 -5.07
N HIS A 146 5.53 -10.09 -6.22
CA HIS A 146 6.56 -10.68 -7.09
C HIS A 146 7.97 -10.61 -6.48
N GLU A 147 8.26 -9.59 -5.69
CA GLU A 147 9.54 -9.42 -4.98
C GLU A 147 9.64 -10.39 -3.81
N LEU A 148 8.49 -10.77 -3.23
CA LEU A 148 8.39 -11.66 -2.07
C LEU A 148 8.23 -13.15 -2.43
N ARG A 149 8.31 -13.52 -3.71
CA ARG A 149 8.03 -14.90 -4.16
C ARG A 149 9.00 -15.96 -3.62
N ASP A 150 10.22 -15.55 -3.29
CA ASP A 150 11.31 -16.44 -2.87
C ASP A 150 11.61 -16.33 -1.36
N VAL A 151 10.76 -15.63 -0.59
CA VAL A 151 10.91 -15.57 0.88
C VAL A 151 10.59 -16.91 1.53
N ASP A 152 11.25 -17.23 2.63
CA ASP A 152 11.16 -18.49 3.35
C ASP A 152 10.18 -18.48 4.53
N PHE A 153 9.38 -17.42 4.65
CA PHE A 153 8.39 -17.26 5.72
C PHE A 153 7.01 -16.90 5.17
N GLU A 154 5.99 -17.17 5.97
CA GLU A 154 4.62 -16.79 5.62
C GLU A 154 4.39 -15.30 5.86
N TYR A 155 3.77 -14.64 4.89
CA TYR A 155 3.30 -13.28 5.04
C TYR A 155 1.79 -13.17 4.75
N GLY A 156 1.17 -12.14 5.28
CA GLY A 156 -0.22 -11.82 5.00
C GLY A 156 -0.35 -10.54 4.18
N ILE A 157 -1.55 -10.34 3.62
CA ILE A 157 -1.89 -9.14 2.85
C ILE A 157 -3.17 -8.54 3.44
N LEU A 158 -3.14 -7.25 3.71
CA LEU A 158 -4.24 -6.46 4.25
C LEU A 158 -4.53 -5.28 3.33
N PRO A 159 -5.72 -4.68 3.36
CA PRO A 159 -5.90 -3.34 2.82
C PRO A 159 -5.06 -2.34 3.64
N TYR A 160 -4.75 -1.17 3.05
CA TYR A 160 -4.22 -0.09 3.86
C TYR A 160 -5.21 0.29 4.97
N PRO A 161 -4.69 0.73 6.15
CA PRO A 161 -5.55 1.16 7.25
C PRO A 161 -6.46 2.32 6.85
N LYS A 162 -7.59 2.45 7.50
CA LYS A 162 -8.49 3.61 7.37
C LYS A 162 -8.04 4.76 8.27
N LEU A 163 -8.36 5.98 7.90
CA LEU A 163 -8.16 7.14 8.78
C LEU A 163 -9.15 7.13 9.96
N ASP A 164 -10.35 6.59 9.71
CA ASP A 164 -11.44 6.52 10.69
C ASP A 164 -12.26 5.24 10.47
N GLU A 165 -12.82 4.67 11.54
CA GLU A 165 -13.64 3.45 11.47
C GLU A 165 -14.89 3.61 10.62
N SER A 166 -15.42 4.84 10.50
CA SER A 166 -16.61 5.15 9.70
C SER A 166 -16.39 5.07 8.19
N LEU A 167 -15.12 5.06 7.74
CA LEU A 167 -14.77 5.00 6.33
C LEU A 167 -14.79 3.56 5.80
N ASP A 168 -15.00 3.41 4.50
CA ASP A 168 -14.73 2.15 3.81
C ASP A 168 -13.24 1.96 3.56
N TYR A 169 -12.80 0.70 3.37
CA TYR A 169 -11.44 0.44 2.90
C TYR A 169 -11.28 0.90 1.46
N MET A 170 -10.29 1.72 1.22
CA MET A 170 -9.98 2.24 -0.10
C MET A 170 -8.57 1.86 -0.50
N SER A 171 -8.40 1.55 -1.78
CA SER A 171 -7.10 1.28 -2.38
C SER A 171 -6.93 2.16 -3.60
N GLY A 172 -5.81 2.85 -3.68
CA GLY A 172 -5.46 3.65 -4.83
C GLY A 172 -4.42 2.95 -5.70
N ALA A 173 -4.44 3.22 -7.00
CA ALA A 173 -3.27 2.97 -7.85
C ALA A 173 -2.35 4.18 -7.73
N GLY A 174 -1.06 3.95 -7.45
CA GLY A 174 -0.08 5.03 -7.37
C GLY A 174 -0.13 5.92 -8.62
N THR A 175 -0.02 7.21 -8.42
CA THR A 175 -0.14 8.23 -9.50
C THR A 175 0.84 8.01 -10.66
N ALA A 176 1.99 7.40 -10.41
CA ALA A 176 2.98 7.07 -11.43
C ALA A 176 2.59 5.89 -12.33
N ASN A 177 1.56 5.13 -11.98
CA ASN A 177 1.18 3.86 -12.62
C ASN A 177 -0.15 3.93 -13.38
N GLY A 178 -0.78 5.09 -13.41
CA GLY A 178 -1.95 5.36 -14.23
C GLY A 178 -1.56 5.62 -15.69
N ASN A 179 -1.27 4.55 -16.44
CA ASN A 179 -0.99 4.67 -17.86
C ASN A 179 -2.29 4.81 -18.65
N GLY A 180 -2.45 5.94 -19.32
CA GLY A 180 -3.50 6.15 -20.31
C GLY A 180 -2.99 5.87 -21.72
N VAL A 181 -3.82 5.32 -22.57
CA VAL A 181 -3.57 5.25 -24.00
C VAL A 181 -4.17 6.49 -24.66
N ALA A 182 -3.33 7.27 -25.34
CA ALA A 182 -3.78 8.44 -26.08
C ALA A 182 -3.69 8.19 -27.58
N ILE A 183 -4.71 8.57 -28.31
CA ILE A 183 -4.71 8.57 -29.77
C ILE A 183 -4.42 10.01 -30.22
N PRO A 184 -3.33 10.25 -31.00
CA PRO A 184 -3.00 11.59 -31.48
C PRO A 184 -4.10 12.18 -32.36
N VAL A 185 -4.39 13.47 -32.22
CA VAL A 185 -5.38 14.17 -33.09
C VAL A 185 -5.01 14.20 -34.57
N SER A 186 -3.73 13.96 -34.88
CA SER A 186 -3.20 13.92 -36.24
C SER A 186 -3.46 12.61 -36.98
N ILE A 187 -4.14 11.65 -36.33
CA ILE A 187 -4.46 10.40 -37.01
C ILE A 187 -5.48 10.63 -38.13
N ALA A 188 -5.31 9.90 -39.22
CA ALA A 188 -6.27 9.94 -40.32
C ALA A 188 -7.64 9.45 -39.83
N PRO A 189 -8.74 10.21 -40.03
CA PRO A 189 -10.05 9.89 -39.47
C PRO A 189 -10.56 8.48 -39.80
N GLU A 190 -10.26 7.97 -40.99
CA GLU A 190 -10.63 6.63 -41.43
C GLU A 190 -9.95 5.49 -40.65
N ARG A 191 -8.92 5.80 -39.87
CA ARG A 191 -8.22 4.80 -39.01
C ARG A 191 -8.71 4.82 -37.58
N LEU A 192 -9.49 5.83 -37.18
CA LEU A 192 -9.88 6.00 -35.79
C LEU A 192 -10.73 4.85 -35.28
N ASP A 193 -11.76 4.45 -36.06
CA ASP A 193 -12.66 3.34 -35.69
C ASP A 193 -11.91 2.02 -35.52
N MET A 194 -10.98 1.74 -36.43
CA MET A 194 -10.14 0.54 -36.36
C MET A 194 -9.27 0.55 -35.10
N LEU A 195 -8.67 1.68 -34.75
CA LEU A 195 -7.83 1.79 -33.55
C LEU A 195 -8.65 1.63 -32.29
N CYS A 196 -9.81 2.28 -32.20
CA CYS A 196 -10.71 2.10 -31.06
C CYS A 196 -11.14 0.64 -30.92
N ALA A 197 -11.50 -0.04 -32.00
CA ALA A 197 -11.86 -1.45 -31.98
C ALA A 197 -10.70 -2.35 -31.52
N VAL A 198 -9.46 -2.08 -31.95
CA VAL A 198 -8.27 -2.81 -31.49
C VAL A 198 -8.02 -2.58 -30.01
N LEU A 199 -8.11 -1.34 -29.53
CA LEU A 199 -7.93 -1.03 -28.11
C LEU A 199 -8.99 -1.71 -27.24
N GLU A 200 -10.25 -1.68 -27.65
CA GLU A 200 -11.34 -2.36 -26.95
C GLU A 200 -11.11 -3.88 -26.91
N ALA A 201 -10.72 -4.48 -28.04
CA ALA A 201 -10.39 -5.91 -28.08
C ALA A 201 -9.23 -6.28 -27.15
N LEU A 202 -8.17 -5.47 -27.11
CA LEU A 202 -7.06 -5.66 -26.18
C LEU A 202 -7.50 -5.56 -24.72
N CYS A 203 -8.32 -4.59 -24.37
CA CYS A 203 -8.88 -4.46 -23.03
C CYS A 203 -9.76 -5.65 -22.64
N ALA A 204 -10.63 -6.10 -23.56
CA ALA A 204 -11.51 -7.25 -23.34
C ALA A 204 -10.69 -8.56 -23.15
N GLU A 205 -9.68 -8.80 -23.97
CA GLU A 205 -8.81 -9.97 -23.83
C GLU A 205 -7.94 -9.90 -22.56
N SER A 206 -7.47 -8.72 -22.20
CA SER A 206 -6.76 -8.50 -20.94
C SER A 206 -7.66 -8.83 -19.73
N TYR A 207 -8.90 -8.37 -19.73
CA TYR A 207 -9.88 -8.71 -18.70
C TYR A 207 -10.15 -10.21 -18.61
N ARG A 208 -10.31 -10.88 -19.75
CA ARG A 208 -10.64 -12.32 -19.82
C ARG A 208 -9.49 -13.24 -19.47
N LYS A 209 -8.25 -12.86 -19.79
CA LYS A 209 -7.07 -13.75 -19.69
C LYS A 209 -6.04 -13.28 -18.69
N VAL A 210 -5.64 -11.99 -18.74
CA VAL A 210 -4.55 -11.47 -17.90
C VAL A 210 -5.02 -11.30 -16.48
N THR A 211 -6.22 -10.74 -16.27
CA THR A 211 -6.74 -10.51 -14.93
C THR A 211 -6.90 -11.81 -14.14
N PRO A 212 -7.58 -12.86 -14.64
CA PRO A 212 -7.66 -14.13 -13.91
C PRO A 212 -6.30 -14.81 -13.72
N ALA A 213 -5.44 -14.81 -14.75
CA ALA A 213 -4.11 -15.39 -14.62
C ALA A 213 -3.28 -14.72 -13.53
N TRP A 214 -3.42 -13.42 -13.37
CA TRP A 214 -2.74 -12.70 -12.31
C TRP A 214 -3.35 -12.94 -10.92
N TYR A 215 -4.67 -12.73 -10.77
CA TYR A 215 -5.32 -12.84 -9.47
C TYR A 215 -5.46 -14.29 -9.00
N ASP A 216 -5.96 -15.16 -9.85
CA ASP A 216 -6.30 -16.52 -9.44
C ASP A 216 -5.10 -17.47 -9.47
N THR A 217 -4.10 -17.20 -10.32
CA THR A 217 -2.92 -18.05 -10.44
C THR A 217 -1.69 -17.44 -9.78
N ALA A 218 -1.33 -16.20 -10.14
CA ALA A 218 -0.09 -15.62 -9.63
C ALA A 218 -0.23 -15.21 -8.16
N LEU A 219 -1.19 -14.35 -7.82
CA LEU A 219 -1.36 -13.87 -6.44
C LEU A 219 -1.80 -14.99 -5.49
N LYS A 220 -2.87 -15.71 -5.81
CA LYS A 220 -3.41 -16.72 -4.88
C LYS A 220 -2.58 -17.99 -4.75
N ILE A 221 -1.82 -18.38 -5.78
CA ILE A 221 -1.14 -19.68 -5.79
C ILE A 221 0.38 -19.52 -5.71
N LYS A 222 0.96 -18.62 -6.51
CA LYS A 222 2.43 -18.55 -6.63
C LYS A 222 3.07 -17.59 -5.62
N TYR A 223 2.37 -16.52 -5.24
CA TYR A 223 2.93 -15.45 -4.41
C TYR A 223 2.31 -15.41 -3.02
N SER A 224 1.30 -16.22 -2.74
CA SER A 224 0.76 -16.39 -1.41
C SER A 224 1.26 -17.69 -0.81
N ALA A 225 2.38 -17.66 -0.12
CA ALA A 225 2.73 -18.74 0.79
C ALA A 225 1.78 -18.65 1.99
N GLY A 226 0.58 -19.27 1.87
CA GLY A 226 -0.36 -19.40 2.98
C GLY A 226 -1.57 -18.46 3.01
N LEU A 227 -2.06 -17.99 1.86
CA LEU A 227 -3.43 -17.44 1.77
C LEU A 227 -4.44 -18.58 1.56
N ILE A 228 -4.99 -19.11 2.62
CA ILE A 228 -6.30 -19.76 2.66
C ILE A 228 -7.06 -19.14 3.81
#